data_a79d45575b6cf379a6645b8a0bfba348
#
_entry.id   a79d45575b6cf379a6645b8a0bfba348
#
_cell.length_a   1.000
_cell.length_b   1.000
_cell.length_c   1.000
_cell.angle_alpha   90.00
_cell.angle_beta   90.00
_cell.angle_gamma   90.00
#
_symmetry.space_group_name_H-M   'P 1'
#
loop_
_entity.id
_entity.type
_entity.pdbx_description
1 polymer ?
#
loop_
_entity_poly.entity_id
_entity_poly.type
_entity_poly.pdbx_seq_one_letter_code
_entity_poly.pdbx_strand_id
1 'polypeptide(L)'
;LQKAFWYSDGGAASVLALYELKDELEKCDEKEAKAVLVDVYYLLELKKSAYELLDKICDPKDKKQLKRLGYLKQYAIDGDEDAIKRPKTASKSARANKKPKALPHFRYHPDPVKSGVFKDDISVVCECCEQETDVYYCGHVYSESDVKYLCPHCIANGKAAAKFDATFVQDADELPSGAANAQAKTDELFKRTPGYFCWQGEQWLTCCDDYCEFLGDDGRAFAQAVAF
;
A
#
# COMPACT_ATOMS: atom_id res chain seq x y z
N LEU A 1 13.70 2.13 10.21
CA LEU A 1 13.08 3.27 9.50
C LEU A 1 13.33 3.19 7.99
N GLN A 2 14.58 3.18 7.50
CA GLN A 2 14.86 3.04 6.07
C GLN A 2 14.23 1.78 5.45
N LYS A 3 14.29 0.61 6.12
CA LYS A 3 13.63 -0.61 5.63
C LYS A 3 12.12 -0.48 5.52
N ALA A 4 11.46 0.17 6.47
CA ALA A 4 10.01 0.38 6.43
C ALA A 4 9.58 1.28 5.27
N PHE A 5 10.40 2.29 4.91
CA PHE A 5 10.11 3.21 3.81
C PHE A 5 10.37 2.59 2.43
N TRP A 6 11.41 1.75 2.28
CA TRP A 6 11.73 1.09 1.00
C TRP A 6 10.81 -0.10 0.69
N TYR A 7 10.15 -0.68 1.70
CA TYR A 7 9.17 -1.76 1.52
C TYR A 7 7.72 -1.26 1.44
N SER A 8 7.48 0.02 1.66
CA SER A 8 6.20 0.66 1.42
C SER A 8 6.34 1.58 0.23
N ASP A 9 5.50 1.41 -0.75
CA ASP A 9 5.34 2.22 -1.96
C ASP A 9 4.95 3.70 -1.70
N GLY A 10 5.28 4.25 -0.52
CA GLY A 10 4.93 5.61 -0.11
C GLY A 10 3.43 5.85 0.08
N GLY A 11 2.65 4.78 0.21
CA GLY A 11 1.20 4.86 0.38
C GLY A 11 0.76 5.62 1.62
N ALA A 12 -0.50 6.05 1.66
CA ALA A 12 -1.09 6.86 2.74
C ALA A 12 -0.91 6.26 4.14
N ALA A 13 -0.89 4.92 4.27
CA ALA A 13 -0.63 4.20 5.51
C ALA A 13 0.78 4.44 6.06
N SER A 14 1.79 4.42 5.18
CA SER A 14 3.19 4.66 5.55
C SER A 14 3.40 6.11 5.97
N VAL A 15 2.78 7.04 5.28
CA VAL A 15 2.78 8.47 5.65
C VAL A 15 2.10 8.68 7.00
N LEU A 16 0.97 8.00 7.25
CA LEU A 16 0.27 8.09 8.53
C LEU A 16 1.12 7.54 9.68
N ALA A 17 1.74 6.37 9.50
CA ALA A 17 2.63 5.77 10.49
C ALA A 17 3.83 6.66 10.81
N LEU A 18 4.40 7.36 9.80
CA LEU A 18 5.45 8.34 10.02
C LEU A 18 4.96 9.55 10.83
N TYR A 19 3.73 10.01 10.60
CA TYR A 19 3.15 11.09 11.42
C TYR A 19 2.83 10.65 12.85
N GLU A 20 2.36 9.42 13.07
CA GLU A 20 2.15 8.86 14.41
C GLU A 20 3.48 8.74 15.16
N LEU A 21 4.51 8.20 14.51
CA LEU A 21 5.86 8.13 15.07
C LEU A 21 6.44 9.52 15.37
N LYS A 22 6.23 10.49 14.48
CA LYS A 22 6.58 11.90 14.70
C LYS A 22 5.95 12.43 15.99
N ASP A 23 4.63 12.28 16.14
CA ASP A 23 3.87 12.77 17.27
C ASP A 23 4.33 12.13 18.62
N GLU A 24 4.81 10.89 18.58
CA GLU A 24 5.38 10.21 19.75
C GLU A 24 6.79 10.71 20.04
N LEU A 25 7.65 10.82 19.04
CA LEU A 25 9.04 11.26 19.21
C LEU A 25 9.14 12.75 19.63
N GLU A 26 8.20 13.59 19.22
CA GLU A 26 8.14 15.00 19.67
C GLU A 26 7.92 15.15 21.18
N LYS A 27 7.35 14.13 21.83
CA LYS A 27 7.15 14.11 23.29
C LYS A 27 8.36 13.61 24.06
N CYS A 28 9.35 13.04 23.37
CA CYS A 28 10.56 12.48 23.96
C CYS A 28 11.69 13.50 23.97
N ASP A 29 12.35 13.66 25.12
CA ASP A 29 13.49 14.55 25.27
C ASP A 29 14.85 13.87 25.08
N GLU A 30 14.87 12.56 24.92
CA GLU A 30 16.09 11.77 24.72
C GLU A 30 16.80 12.12 23.40
N LYS A 31 18.12 12.21 23.44
CA LYS A 31 18.93 12.62 22.29
C LYS A 31 18.80 11.64 21.12
N GLU A 32 18.74 10.34 21.42
CA GLU A 32 18.55 9.27 20.44
C GLU A 32 17.18 9.37 19.76
N ALA A 33 16.12 9.65 20.50
CA ALA A 33 14.78 9.87 19.97
C ALA A 33 14.73 11.09 19.04
N LYS A 34 15.39 12.20 19.45
CA LYS A 34 15.52 13.40 18.61
C LYS A 34 16.30 13.16 17.32
N ALA A 35 17.34 12.32 17.35
CA ALA A 35 18.07 11.95 16.14
C ALA A 35 17.18 11.16 15.16
N VAL A 36 16.33 10.24 15.66
CA VAL A 36 15.34 9.54 14.86
C VAL A 36 14.26 10.49 14.33
N LEU A 37 13.85 11.47 15.11
CA LEU A 37 12.87 12.47 14.70
C LEU A 37 13.36 13.32 13.51
N VAL A 38 14.66 13.64 13.46
CA VAL A 38 15.25 14.31 12.27
C VAL A 38 15.06 13.46 11.01
N ASP A 39 15.22 12.12 11.11
CA ASP A 39 14.99 11.22 9.98
C ASP A 39 13.52 11.17 9.56
N VAL A 40 12.61 11.16 10.54
CA VAL A 40 11.17 11.20 10.27
C VAL A 40 10.75 12.51 9.61
N TYR A 41 11.25 13.65 10.08
CA TYR A 41 11.01 14.95 9.45
C TYR A 41 11.51 14.96 7.99
N TYR A 42 12.69 14.42 7.75
CA TYR A 42 13.27 14.35 6.41
C TYR A 42 12.40 13.48 5.46
N LEU A 43 11.91 12.32 5.95
CA LEU A 43 11.05 11.42 5.19
C LEU A 43 9.66 12.03 4.90
N LEU A 44 9.18 12.92 5.75
CA LEU A 44 7.93 13.65 5.56
C LEU A 44 8.10 14.95 4.73
N GLU A 45 9.29 15.19 4.14
CA GLU A 45 9.65 16.43 3.44
C GLU A 45 9.55 17.69 4.32
N LEU A 46 9.53 17.52 5.66
CA LEU A 46 9.61 18.61 6.65
C LEU A 46 11.07 19.04 6.82
N LYS A 47 11.69 19.52 5.74
CA LYS A 47 13.14 19.75 5.68
C LYS A 47 13.61 20.89 6.56
N LYS A 48 12.80 21.93 6.73
CA LYS A 48 13.06 23.02 7.66
C LYS A 48 13.05 22.55 9.11
N SER A 49 12.01 21.81 9.50
CA SER A 49 11.89 21.22 10.84
C SER A 49 13.05 20.27 11.13
N ALA A 50 13.47 19.46 10.13
CA ALA A 50 14.63 18.59 10.22
C ALA A 50 15.93 19.39 10.46
N TYR A 51 16.11 20.51 9.75
CA TYR A 51 17.26 21.40 9.92
C TYR A 51 17.29 22.00 11.33
N GLU A 52 16.20 22.61 11.76
CA GLU A 52 16.11 23.28 13.07
C GLU A 52 16.35 22.32 14.24
N LEU A 53 15.87 21.08 14.14
CA LEU A 53 16.12 20.07 15.16
C LEU A 53 17.56 19.57 15.12
N LEU A 54 18.09 19.28 13.95
CA LEU A 54 19.47 18.81 13.79
C LEU A 54 20.47 19.87 14.25
N ASP A 55 20.25 21.15 13.98
CA ASP A 55 21.08 22.26 14.42
C ASP A 55 21.19 22.33 15.96
N LYS A 56 20.09 22.03 16.66
CA LYS A 56 20.05 22.02 18.15
C LYS A 56 20.77 20.82 18.76
N ILE A 57 20.78 19.65 18.10
CA ILE A 57 21.29 18.38 18.67
C ILE A 57 22.63 17.96 18.07
N CYS A 58 23.10 18.62 17.00
CA CYS A 58 24.30 18.28 16.27
C CYS A 58 25.55 18.29 17.17
N ASP A 59 26.32 17.22 17.11
CA ASP A 59 27.64 17.19 17.72
C ASP A 59 28.65 17.86 16.77
N PRO A 60 29.35 18.95 17.21
CA PRO A 60 30.36 19.62 16.39
C PRO A 60 31.51 18.72 15.95
N LYS A 61 31.68 17.55 16.57
CA LYS A 61 32.73 16.57 16.21
C LYS A 61 32.24 15.51 15.22
N ASP A 62 30.93 15.40 15.02
CA ASP A 62 30.36 14.42 14.07
C ASP A 62 30.30 14.99 12.65
N LYS A 63 31.31 14.62 11.85
CA LYS A 63 31.40 15.04 10.44
C LYS A 63 30.17 14.65 9.59
N LYS A 64 29.48 13.54 9.93
CA LYS A 64 28.30 13.10 9.16
C LYS A 64 27.11 14.01 9.46
N GLN A 65 26.88 14.35 10.74
CA GLN A 65 25.84 15.28 11.14
C GLN A 65 26.10 16.69 10.57
N LEU A 66 27.33 17.19 10.62
CA LEU A 66 27.71 18.48 10.03
C LEU A 66 27.46 18.53 8.52
N LYS A 67 27.81 17.46 7.79
CA LYS A 67 27.53 17.39 6.34
C LYS A 67 26.03 17.41 6.06
N ARG A 68 25.24 16.68 6.85
CA ARG A 68 23.78 16.64 6.74
C ARG A 68 23.15 17.98 7.08
N LEU A 69 23.64 18.64 8.12
CA LEU A 69 23.19 19.98 8.51
C LEU A 69 23.47 20.99 7.39
N GLY A 70 24.66 20.93 6.77
CA GLY A 70 25.01 21.77 5.63
C GLY A 70 24.08 21.55 4.43
N TYR A 71 23.69 20.31 4.16
CA TYR A 71 22.73 20.00 3.11
C TYR A 71 21.32 20.55 3.43
N LEU A 72 20.85 20.37 4.66
CA LEU A 72 19.51 20.83 5.06
C LEU A 72 19.41 22.36 5.16
N LYS A 73 20.53 23.05 5.37
CA LYS A 73 20.57 24.52 5.50
C LYS A 73 19.95 25.25 4.30
N GLN A 74 20.07 24.71 3.10
CA GLN A 74 19.46 25.31 1.89
C GLN A 74 17.93 25.36 1.95
N TYR A 75 17.30 24.46 2.72
CA TYR A 75 15.83 24.43 2.91
C TYR A 75 15.35 25.23 4.13
N ALA A 76 16.26 25.79 4.93
CA ALA A 76 15.91 26.55 6.13
C ALA A 76 15.11 27.82 5.82
N ILE A 77 15.24 28.35 4.59
CA ILE A 77 14.63 29.60 4.15
C ILE A 77 13.24 29.35 3.56
N ASP A 78 13.07 28.26 2.79
CA ASP A 78 11.87 28.02 1.96
C ASP A 78 10.68 27.43 2.72
N GLY A 79 10.86 27.13 4.03
CA GLY A 79 9.78 26.54 4.83
C GLY A 79 9.58 25.04 4.55
N ASP A 80 8.46 24.51 5.06
CA ASP A 80 8.02 23.12 4.87
C ASP A 80 6.86 23.08 3.85
N GLU A 81 6.90 23.88 2.80
CA GLU A 81 5.83 23.99 1.79
C GLU A 81 5.59 22.70 1.02
N ASP A 82 6.67 21.95 0.77
CA ASP A 82 6.64 20.65 0.10
C ASP A 82 6.32 19.48 1.04
N ALA A 83 5.99 19.76 2.30
CA ALA A 83 5.69 18.71 3.27
C ALA A 83 4.56 17.80 2.80
N ILE A 84 4.80 16.50 2.90
CA ILE A 84 3.78 15.48 2.63
C ILE A 84 2.63 15.68 3.62
N LYS A 85 1.46 16.06 3.14
CA LYS A 85 0.30 16.33 4.01
C LYS A 85 -0.12 15.08 4.77
N ARG A 86 -0.39 15.24 6.07
CA ARG A 86 -0.94 14.15 6.88
C ARG A 86 -2.28 13.69 6.29
N PRO A 87 -2.44 12.39 5.99
CA PRO A 87 -3.72 11.86 5.55
C PRO A 87 -4.79 12.15 6.60
N LYS A 88 -5.97 12.59 6.18
CA LYS A 88 -7.09 12.79 7.10
C LYS A 88 -7.57 11.42 7.55
N THR A 89 -7.31 11.06 8.79
CA THR A 89 -7.93 9.89 9.41
C THR A 89 -9.40 10.21 9.67
N ALA A 90 -10.31 9.42 9.14
CA ALA A 90 -11.64 9.35 9.72
C ALA A 90 -11.46 8.90 11.16
N SER A 91 -11.99 9.68 12.11
CA SER A 91 -11.77 9.47 13.54
C SER A 91 -12.08 8.03 13.94
N LYS A 92 -11.21 7.40 14.73
CA LYS A 92 -11.41 6.04 15.29
C LYS A 92 -12.76 5.87 16.02
N SER A 93 -13.42 6.97 16.42
CA SER A 93 -14.74 6.97 17.04
C SER A 93 -15.89 6.55 16.13
N ALA A 94 -15.75 6.63 14.80
CA ALA A 94 -16.76 6.17 13.84
C ALA A 94 -16.69 4.65 13.56
N ARG A 95 -15.61 3.97 13.96
CA ARG A 95 -15.42 2.52 13.77
C ARG A 95 -16.28 1.65 14.68
N ALA A 96 -16.80 2.17 15.79
CA ALA A 96 -17.45 1.36 16.84
C ALA A 96 -18.83 0.79 16.47
N ASN A 97 -19.48 1.23 15.38
CA ASN A 97 -20.88 0.86 15.08
C ASN A 97 -21.21 0.45 13.63
N LYS A 98 -20.24 0.37 12.71
CA LYS A 98 -20.48 -0.25 11.41
C LYS A 98 -20.03 -1.71 11.45
N LYS A 99 -20.97 -2.66 11.34
CA LYS A 99 -20.61 -4.07 11.03
C LYS A 99 -19.72 -4.04 9.79
N PRO A 100 -18.53 -4.66 9.82
CA PRO A 100 -17.69 -4.75 8.63
C PRO A 100 -18.50 -5.42 7.53
N LYS A 101 -18.61 -4.76 6.39
CA LYS A 101 -19.28 -5.36 5.22
C LYS A 101 -18.46 -6.58 4.85
N ALA A 102 -19.09 -7.75 4.77
CA ALA A 102 -18.40 -8.98 4.42
C ALA A 102 -17.63 -8.79 3.10
N LEU A 103 -16.37 -9.19 3.09
CA LEU A 103 -15.55 -9.13 1.89
C LEU A 103 -16.15 -10.05 0.82
N PRO A 104 -16.15 -9.66 -0.46
CA PRO A 104 -16.54 -10.55 -1.53
C PRO A 104 -15.54 -11.71 -1.64
N HIS A 105 -16.02 -12.87 -2.05
CA HIS A 105 -15.17 -14.00 -2.39
C HIS A 105 -14.52 -13.77 -3.77
N PHE A 106 -13.22 -14.00 -3.86
CA PHE A 106 -12.47 -13.99 -5.11
C PHE A 106 -12.01 -15.40 -5.42
N ARG A 107 -12.49 -15.94 -6.54
CA ARG A 107 -12.25 -17.35 -6.91
C ARG A 107 -10.77 -17.70 -6.99
N TYR A 108 -9.99 -16.87 -7.66
CA TYR A 108 -8.57 -17.14 -7.90
C TYR A 108 -7.62 -16.52 -6.85
N HIS A 109 -8.15 -15.71 -5.93
CA HIS A 109 -7.39 -15.12 -4.82
C HIS A 109 -8.24 -15.10 -3.55
N PRO A 110 -8.42 -16.26 -2.87
CA PRO A 110 -9.38 -16.38 -1.77
C PRO A 110 -9.06 -15.52 -0.54
N ASP A 111 -7.79 -15.26 -0.25
CA ASP A 111 -7.32 -14.51 0.91
C ASP A 111 -6.54 -13.22 0.57
N PRO A 112 -7.12 -12.24 -0.14
CA PRO A 112 -6.39 -11.07 -0.63
C PRO A 112 -6.02 -10.07 0.49
N VAL A 113 -6.62 -10.16 1.66
CA VAL A 113 -6.20 -9.39 2.85
C VAL A 113 -4.94 -10.00 3.46
N LYS A 114 -4.87 -11.33 3.57
CA LYS A 114 -3.69 -12.02 4.09
C LYS A 114 -2.47 -11.83 3.20
N SER A 115 -2.66 -11.79 1.88
CA SER A 115 -1.58 -11.51 0.92
C SER A 115 -1.14 -10.04 0.90
N GLY A 116 -1.89 -9.16 1.58
CA GLY A 116 -1.56 -7.74 1.73
C GLY A 116 -2.01 -6.84 0.58
N VAL A 117 -2.68 -7.37 -0.47
CA VAL A 117 -3.18 -6.54 -1.58
C VAL A 117 -4.44 -5.74 -1.24
N PHE A 118 -5.14 -6.11 -0.15
CA PHE A 118 -6.11 -5.25 0.50
C PHE A 118 -5.59 -4.81 1.86
N LYS A 119 -5.81 -3.54 2.17
CA LYS A 119 -5.49 -2.92 3.46
C LYS A 119 -6.75 -2.39 4.12
N ASP A 120 -6.75 -2.34 5.46
CA ASP A 120 -7.86 -1.88 6.30
C ASP A 120 -7.40 -0.86 7.37
N ASP A 121 -6.26 -0.23 7.13
CA ASP A 121 -5.59 0.67 8.06
C ASP A 121 -6.17 2.09 8.06
N ILE A 122 -6.79 2.52 6.96
CA ILE A 122 -7.44 3.82 6.81
C ILE A 122 -8.82 3.68 6.15
N SER A 123 -9.71 4.66 6.39
CA SER A 123 -10.95 4.80 5.64
C SER A 123 -10.71 5.71 4.43
N VAL A 124 -11.12 5.25 3.25
CA VAL A 124 -10.95 5.96 1.99
C VAL A 124 -12.26 6.03 1.21
N VAL A 125 -12.33 6.92 0.23
CA VAL A 125 -13.46 6.95 -0.71
C VAL A 125 -13.08 6.14 -1.95
N CYS A 126 -13.87 5.12 -2.27
CA CYS A 126 -13.68 4.32 -3.48
C CYS A 126 -13.95 5.16 -4.73
N GLU A 127 -12.97 5.29 -5.61
CA GLU A 127 -13.08 6.08 -6.83
C GLU A 127 -14.05 5.50 -7.86
N CYS A 128 -14.41 4.22 -7.72
CA CYS A 128 -15.40 3.59 -8.59
C CYS A 128 -16.84 3.89 -8.18
N CYS A 129 -17.21 3.68 -6.92
CA CYS A 129 -18.59 3.82 -6.44
C CYS A 129 -18.81 5.05 -5.56
N GLU A 130 -17.76 5.84 -5.28
CA GLU A 130 -17.80 7.07 -4.47
C GLU A 130 -18.30 6.86 -3.03
N GLN A 131 -18.23 5.60 -2.52
CA GLN A 131 -18.60 5.25 -1.16
C GLN A 131 -17.36 5.14 -0.28
N GLU A 132 -17.50 5.52 0.99
CA GLU A 132 -16.48 5.24 2.01
C GLU A 132 -16.30 3.74 2.20
N THR A 133 -15.07 3.31 2.31
CA THR A 133 -14.68 1.95 2.59
C THR A 133 -13.50 1.90 3.55
N ASP A 134 -13.56 0.98 4.50
CA ASP A 134 -12.47 0.72 5.44
C ASP A 134 -11.49 -0.34 4.91
N VAL A 135 -11.80 -0.96 3.76
CA VAL A 135 -10.93 -1.90 3.07
C VAL A 135 -10.74 -1.45 1.64
N TYR A 136 -9.49 -1.31 1.22
CA TYR A 136 -9.16 -0.82 -0.12
C TYR A 136 -8.04 -1.62 -0.75
N TYR A 137 -8.04 -1.65 -2.08
CA TYR A 137 -7.02 -2.28 -2.91
C TYR A 137 -5.78 -1.40 -2.98
N CYS A 138 -4.61 -2.02 -2.78
CA CYS A 138 -3.30 -1.38 -2.88
C CYS A 138 -2.34 -2.10 -3.84
N GLY A 139 -2.85 -3.10 -4.58
CA GLY A 139 -2.11 -3.73 -5.68
C GLY A 139 -2.11 -2.87 -6.95
N HIS A 140 -1.52 -3.38 -8.01
CA HIS A 140 -1.45 -2.67 -9.28
C HIS A 140 -2.80 -2.63 -9.99
N VAL A 141 -3.14 -1.45 -10.53
CA VAL A 141 -4.27 -1.25 -11.44
C VAL A 141 -3.69 -0.94 -12.82
N TYR A 142 -3.86 -1.85 -13.75
CA TYR A 142 -3.37 -1.69 -15.13
C TYR A 142 -4.45 -0.94 -15.93
N SER A 143 -4.30 0.36 -16.01
CA SER A 143 -5.23 1.30 -16.67
C SER A 143 -4.48 2.55 -17.12
N GLU A 144 -5.02 3.26 -18.10
CA GLU A 144 -4.54 4.62 -18.45
C GLU A 144 -4.91 5.66 -17.39
N SER A 145 -5.88 5.36 -16.54
CA SER A 145 -6.33 6.25 -15.46
C SER A 145 -5.49 6.05 -14.19
N ASP A 146 -5.08 7.13 -13.53
CA ASP A 146 -4.43 7.07 -12.21
C ASP A 146 -5.48 6.80 -11.12
N VAL A 147 -5.68 5.52 -10.79
CA VAL A 147 -6.68 5.06 -9.81
C VAL A 147 -5.96 4.59 -8.54
N LYS A 148 -6.27 5.22 -7.40
CA LYS A 148 -5.58 4.96 -6.11
C LYS A 148 -6.37 4.08 -5.16
N TYR A 149 -7.68 4.28 -5.08
CA TYR A 149 -8.50 3.63 -4.06
C TYR A 149 -9.72 2.94 -4.65
N LEU A 150 -9.76 1.62 -4.58
CA LEU A 150 -10.89 0.80 -4.99
C LEU A 150 -11.34 -0.09 -3.85
N CYS A 151 -12.65 -0.17 -3.62
CA CYS A 151 -13.20 -1.11 -2.66
C CYS A 151 -13.26 -2.54 -3.25
N PRO A 152 -13.16 -3.60 -2.40
CA PRO A 152 -13.21 -4.99 -2.85
C PRO A 152 -14.45 -5.33 -3.68
N HIS A 153 -15.58 -4.74 -3.36
CA HIS A 153 -16.84 -4.99 -4.07
C HIS A 153 -16.84 -4.48 -5.51
N CYS A 154 -16.18 -3.33 -5.78
CA CYS A 154 -16.09 -2.78 -7.13
C CYS A 154 -15.16 -3.61 -8.03
N ILE A 155 -14.16 -4.26 -7.46
CA ILE A 155 -13.32 -5.22 -8.17
C ILE A 155 -14.10 -6.50 -8.44
N ALA A 156 -14.65 -7.14 -7.40
CA ALA A 156 -15.35 -8.43 -7.52
C ALA A 156 -16.52 -8.42 -8.50
N ASN A 157 -17.26 -7.31 -8.59
CA ASN A 157 -18.40 -7.19 -9.50
C ASN A 157 -18.03 -6.65 -10.90
N GLY A 158 -16.73 -6.38 -11.18
CA GLY A 158 -16.22 -5.89 -12.45
C GLY A 158 -16.51 -4.41 -12.76
N LYS A 159 -17.17 -3.67 -11.86
CA LYS A 159 -17.48 -2.24 -12.09
C LYS A 159 -16.24 -1.37 -12.21
N ALA A 160 -15.21 -1.67 -11.41
CA ALA A 160 -13.96 -0.93 -11.48
C ALA A 160 -13.25 -1.16 -12.82
N ALA A 161 -13.15 -2.41 -13.27
CA ALA A 161 -12.60 -2.74 -14.58
C ALA A 161 -13.35 -2.04 -15.72
N ALA A 162 -14.69 -2.05 -15.68
CA ALA A 162 -15.51 -1.40 -16.71
C ALA A 162 -15.41 0.13 -16.68
N LYS A 163 -15.34 0.76 -15.48
CA LYS A 163 -15.28 2.22 -15.36
C LYS A 163 -13.94 2.79 -15.82
N PHE A 164 -12.85 2.10 -15.54
CA PHE A 164 -11.49 2.60 -15.76
C PHE A 164 -10.76 1.91 -16.92
N ASP A 165 -11.44 1.04 -17.66
CA ASP A 165 -10.85 0.14 -18.67
C ASP A 165 -9.60 -0.54 -18.11
N ALA A 166 -9.76 -1.19 -16.95
CA ALA A 166 -8.67 -1.66 -16.12
C ALA A 166 -8.63 -3.19 -16.02
N THR A 167 -7.42 -3.72 -15.81
CA THR A 167 -7.18 -5.07 -15.31
C THR A 167 -6.42 -5.02 -14.00
N PHE A 168 -6.54 -6.08 -13.19
CA PHE A 168 -5.89 -6.18 -11.88
C PHE A 168 -4.82 -7.26 -11.86
N VAL A 169 -4.68 -8.01 -12.94
CA VAL A 169 -3.67 -9.05 -13.16
C VAL A 169 -2.84 -8.64 -14.37
N GLN A 170 -1.53 -8.82 -14.27
CA GLN A 170 -0.59 -8.42 -15.32
C GLN A 170 -0.58 -9.42 -16.47
N ASP A 171 -0.38 -10.70 -16.15
CA ASP A 171 -0.23 -11.77 -17.14
C ASP A 171 -0.70 -13.12 -16.58
N ALA A 172 -1.05 -14.03 -17.49
CA ALA A 172 -1.49 -15.37 -17.17
C ALA A 172 -1.17 -16.34 -18.30
N ASP A 173 -0.99 -17.61 -17.97
CA ASP A 173 -0.90 -18.68 -18.96
C ASP A 173 -2.18 -18.77 -19.78
N GLU A 174 -2.08 -19.19 -21.03
CA GLU A 174 -3.25 -19.47 -21.86
C GLU A 174 -3.99 -20.70 -21.34
N LEU A 175 -5.31 -20.61 -21.27
CA LEU A 175 -6.14 -21.79 -21.00
C LEU A 175 -6.04 -22.77 -22.18
N PRO A 176 -6.07 -24.09 -21.92
CA PRO A 176 -6.04 -25.09 -22.97
C PRO A 176 -7.12 -24.86 -24.02
N SER A 177 -6.80 -25.15 -25.27
CA SER A 177 -7.75 -25.08 -26.37
C SER A 177 -8.89 -26.08 -26.14
N GLY A 178 -10.11 -25.54 -25.95
CA GLY A 178 -11.29 -26.34 -25.61
C GLY A 178 -11.72 -26.27 -24.16
N ALA A 179 -11.02 -25.52 -23.31
CA ALA A 179 -11.46 -25.26 -21.94
C ALA A 179 -12.86 -24.63 -21.92
N ALA A 180 -13.77 -25.24 -21.16
CA ALA A 180 -15.12 -24.73 -21.03
C ALA A 180 -15.14 -23.33 -20.43
N ASN A 181 -15.90 -22.40 -21.04
CA ASN A 181 -16.05 -21.02 -20.59
C ASN A 181 -14.71 -20.24 -20.47
N ALA A 182 -13.72 -20.53 -21.31
CA ALA A 182 -12.40 -19.92 -21.25
C ALA A 182 -12.46 -18.40 -21.17
N GLN A 183 -13.22 -17.73 -22.03
CA GLN A 183 -13.35 -16.26 -22.03
C GLN A 183 -13.93 -15.74 -20.70
N ALA A 184 -14.92 -16.38 -20.11
CA ALA A 184 -15.52 -15.96 -18.85
C ALA A 184 -14.52 -16.10 -17.68
N LYS A 185 -13.71 -17.15 -17.68
CA LYS A 185 -12.64 -17.38 -16.70
C LYS A 185 -11.54 -16.32 -16.84
N THR A 186 -11.12 -16.02 -18.06
CA THR A 186 -10.14 -14.95 -18.33
C THR A 186 -10.66 -13.59 -17.91
N ASP A 187 -11.91 -13.28 -18.24
CA ASP A 187 -12.54 -12.02 -17.78
C ASP A 187 -12.67 -11.94 -16.26
N GLU A 188 -12.95 -13.06 -15.58
CA GLU A 188 -13.00 -13.12 -14.12
C GLU A 188 -11.60 -12.91 -13.52
N LEU A 189 -10.57 -13.54 -14.07
CA LEU A 189 -9.21 -13.39 -13.61
C LEU A 189 -8.72 -11.95 -13.77
N PHE A 190 -8.75 -11.41 -14.99
CA PHE A 190 -8.14 -10.11 -15.27
C PHE A 190 -8.95 -8.92 -14.72
N LYS A 191 -10.29 -9.01 -14.73
CA LYS A 191 -11.17 -7.87 -14.45
C LYS A 191 -11.83 -7.91 -13.07
N ARG A 192 -11.80 -9.06 -12.38
CA ARG A 192 -12.56 -9.25 -11.14
C ARG A 192 -11.77 -9.93 -10.03
N THR A 193 -10.50 -10.27 -10.26
CA THR A 193 -9.61 -10.86 -9.27
C THR A 193 -8.52 -9.85 -8.92
N PRO A 194 -8.29 -9.54 -7.62
CA PRO A 194 -7.15 -8.72 -7.23
C PRO A 194 -5.85 -9.47 -7.51
N GLY A 195 -4.87 -8.79 -8.08
CA GLY A 195 -3.54 -9.35 -8.29
C GLY A 195 -2.78 -9.65 -7.00
N TYR A 196 -1.54 -10.08 -7.10
CA TYR A 196 -0.66 -10.30 -5.95
C TYR A 196 0.68 -9.58 -6.14
N PHE A 197 1.39 -9.29 -5.04
CA PHE A 197 2.70 -8.66 -5.15
C PHE A 197 3.77 -9.66 -5.57
N CYS A 198 4.50 -9.33 -6.63
CA CYS A 198 5.63 -10.11 -7.13
C CYS A 198 6.75 -9.20 -7.64
N TRP A 199 8.00 -9.62 -7.45
CA TRP A 199 9.19 -8.85 -7.89
C TRP A 199 9.39 -8.84 -9.42
N GLN A 200 8.92 -9.89 -10.11
CA GLN A 200 9.14 -10.08 -11.54
C GLN A 200 7.88 -9.86 -12.38
N GLY A 201 6.80 -9.37 -11.75
CA GLY A 201 5.48 -9.33 -12.33
C GLY A 201 4.67 -10.58 -12.02
N GLU A 202 3.36 -10.42 -12.05
CA GLU A 202 2.42 -11.50 -11.81
C GLU A 202 2.35 -12.41 -13.03
N GLN A 203 2.40 -13.71 -12.78
CA GLN A 203 2.16 -14.74 -13.80
C GLN A 203 1.17 -15.75 -13.22
N TRP A 204 -0.06 -15.76 -13.72
CA TRP A 204 -1.08 -16.68 -13.26
C TRP A 204 -0.99 -18.01 -14.00
N LEU A 205 -0.86 -19.08 -13.25
CA LEU A 205 -0.70 -20.43 -13.81
C LEU A 205 -2.06 -21.06 -14.08
N THR A 206 -2.09 -22.00 -15.03
CA THR A 206 -3.27 -22.81 -15.36
C THR A 206 -3.07 -24.27 -14.98
N CYS A 207 -4.15 -24.92 -14.56
CA CYS A 207 -4.21 -26.35 -14.33
C CYS A 207 -5.63 -26.88 -14.57
N CYS A 208 -5.75 -28.03 -15.25
CA CYS A 208 -7.04 -28.72 -15.38
C CYS A 208 -8.14 -27.84 -15.98
N ASP A 209 -7.85 -27.15 -17.06
CA ASP A 209 -8.77 -26.26 -17.80
C ASP A 209 -9.20 -25.00 -17.02
N ASP A 210 -8.49 -24.61 -15.96
CA ASP A 210 -8.79 -23.42 -15.17
C ASP A 210 -7.51 -22.72 -14.69
N TYR A 211 -7.67 -21.51 -14.15
CA TYR A 211 -6.58 -20.82 -13.45
C TYR A 211 -6.43 -21.33 -12.03
N CYS A 212 -5.18 -21.39 -11.56
CA CYS A 212 -4.87 -21.76 -10.18
C CYS A 212 -5.31 -20.70 -9.20
N GLU A 213 -5.57 -21.11 -7.94
CA GLU A 213 -5.79 -20.18 -6.84
C GLU A 213 -4.45 -19.69 -6.28
N PHE A 214 -4.31 -18.39 -6.01
CA PHE A 214 -3.18 -17.85 -5.30
C PHE A 214 -3.41 -17.98 -3.79
N LEU A 215 -2.69 -18.88 -3.13
CA LEU A 215 -2.83 -19.16 -1.69
C LEU A 215 -1.82 -18.38 -0.81
N GLY A 216 -0.91 -17.63 -1.45
CA GLY A 216 0.16 -16.87 -0.79
C GLY A 216 1.54 -17.30 -1.25
N ASP A 217 2.55 -16.59 -0.76
CA ASP A 217 3.97 -16.76 -1.08
C ASP A 217 4.75 -17.49 0.03
N ASP A 218 4.09 -17.90 1.12
CA ASP A 218 4.71 -18.66 2.18
C ASP A 218 4.84 -20.16 1.78
N GLY A 219 5.96 -20.78 2.15
CA GLY A 219 6.21 -22.21 1.85
C GLY A 219 5.18 -23.18 2.45
N ARG A 220 4.26 -22.73 3.30
CA ARG A 220 3.15 -23.52 3.85
C ARG A 220 2.01 -23.67 2.85
N ALA A 221 1.76 -22.64 2.02
CA ALA A 221 0.77 -22.73 0.95
C ALA A 221 1.12 -23.86 -0.02
N PHE A 222 2.41 -23.99 -0.39
CA PHE A 222 2.90 -25.08 -1.22
C PHE A 222 2.72 -26.46 -0.56
N ALA A 223 3.03 -26.58 0.75
CA ALA A 223 2.88 -27.83 1.49
C ALA A 223 1.41 -28.29 1.60
N GLN A 224 0.45 -27.36 1.65
CA GLN A 224 -0.97 -27.69 1.66
C GLN A 224 -1.49 -28.11 0.27
N ALA A 225 -0.99 -27.51 -0.81
CA ALA A 225 -1.37 -27.84 -2.18
C ALA A 225 -0.87 -29.24 -2.63
N VAL A 226 0.23 -29.73 -2.05
CA VAL A 226 0.84 -31.05 -2.38
C VAL A 226 0.29 -32.17 -1.51
N ALA A 227 -0.53 -31.86 -0.48
CA ALA A 227 -1.09 -32.86 0.45
C ALA A 227 -2.42 -33.49 -0.03
N PHE A 228 -2.83 -33.26 -1.29
CA PHE A 228 -3.96 -33.90 -1.96
C PHE A 228 -3.44 -34.88 -3.06
#